data_b33026935caec4f4751eb816d6b30571
#
_entry.id   b33026935caec4f4751eb816d6b30571
#
_cell.length_a   1.000
_cell.length_b   1.000
_cell.length_c   1.000
_cell.angle_alpha   90.00
_cell.angle_beta   90.00
_cell.angle_gamma   90.00
#
_symmetry.space_group_name_H-M   'P 1'
#
loop_
_entity.id
_entity.type
_entity.pdbx_description
1 polymer ?
#
loop_
_entity_poly.entity_id
_entity_poly.type
_entity_poly.pdbx_seq_one_letter_code
_entity_poly.pdbx_strand_id
1 'polypeptide(L)'
;LVEPFFIEHNNIKKIKMSNSKNKWLIPLAFTNIYVIWGITFLAISFGLKGFPPFILSGLRFLVAGILMIGYLLSKGEKANSLINWKKNAITGILILTGGTGLVAWGEQYVTASEAAISIATGPFWFIAIDKKNWKYYFSDKFIPIGLVIGFAGLIMFLKGSVNSNAHALADGNLRITAFVVLGLSSIAWVLGSLYSKKNPASQSTFMNIAQQLIIAGLTSFLIAFFRKEWTDFSVSAVPLSAWFGVLFLIFFGSIVAYLSYIWLLSVKPAALVSTHTYINPIVTVIAGWIVANQSINGGQLYGLFIILLGVLLTNVTKYFRLSKRAKVKIRRVRRFLNRTGRRYQPI
;
A
#
# COMPACT_ATOMS: atom_id res chain seq x y z
N LEU A 1 37.07 19.32 -33.14
CA LEU A 1 37.36 19.31 -31.68
C LEU A 1 36.55 20.37 -30.91
N VAL A 2 35.24 20.52 -31.16
CA VAL A 2 34.34 21.41 -30.35
C VAL A 2 32.90 20.90 -30.40
N GLU A 3 32.62 19.69 -29.93
CA GLU A 3 31.20 19.21 -29.85
C GLU A 3 30.80 18.34 -28.66
N PRO A 4 31.33 18.48 -27.44
CA PRO A 4 30.64 17.82 -26.31
C PRO A 4 29.93 18.75 -25.33
N PHE A 5 29.96 20.10 -25.51
CA PHE A 5 29.49 20.99 -24.45
C PHE A 5 28.04 21.42 -24.55
N PHE A 6 27.38 21.23 -25.70
CA PHE A 6 25.94 21.65 -25.89
C PHE A 6 24.90 20.59 -25.46
N ILE A 7 25.30 19.32 -25.38
CA ILE A 7 24.36 18.23 -25.00
C ILE A 7 24.09 18.22 -23.49
N GLU A 8 25.04 18.65 -22.68
CA GLU A 8 24.90 18.63 -21.21
C GLU A 8 23.97 19.74 -20.68
N HIS A 9 23.90 20.89 -21.33
CA HIS A 9 23.04 22.01 -20.88
C HIS A 9 21.56 21.76 -21.10
N ASN A 10 21.16 21.10 -22.18
CA ASN A 10 19.76 20.73 -22.45
C ASN A 10 19.27 19.58 -21.58
N ASN A 11 20.15 18.62 -21.23
CA ASN A 11 19.81 17.56 -20.28
C ASN A 11 19.68 18.06 -18.84
N ILE A 12 20.50 19.04 -18.42
CA ILE A 12 20.40 19.64 -17.08
C ILE A 12 19.11 20.48 -16.95
N LYS A 13 18.70 21.21 -18.01
CA LYS A 13 17.41 21.93 -18.03
C LYS A 13 16.21 20.97 -18.02
N LYS A 14 16.25 19.90 -18.79
CA LYS A 14 15.19 18.84 -18.78
C LYS A 14 15.09 18.14 -17.43
N ILE A 15 16.21 17.85 -16.78
CA ILE A 15 16.26 17.27 -15.43
C ILE A 15 15.76 18.28 -14.37
N LYS A 16 16.08 19.58 -14.50
CA LYS A 16 15.58 20.61 -13.58
C LYS A 16 14.08 20.90 -13.74
N MET A 17 13.58 20.91 -14.97
CA MET A 17 12.14 21.13 -15.22
C MET A 17 11.28 19.91 -14.79
N SER A 18 11.77 18.68 -14.96
CA SER A 18 11.13 17.47 -14.44
C SER A 18 11.09 17.45 -12.90
N ASN A 19 12.14 17.92 -12.25
CA ASN A 19 12.22 17.95 -10.76
C ASN A 19 11.29 19.01 -10.12
N SER A 20 10.96 20.09 -10.82
CA SER A 20 10.07 21.13 -10.29
C SER A 20 8.60 20.69 -10.29
N LYS A 21 8.13 20.03 -11.36
CA LYS A 21 6.74 19.54 -11.47
C LYS A 21 6.43 18.42 -10.48
N ASN A 22 7.42 17.62 -10.08
CA ASN A 22 7.21 16.49 -9.16
C ASN A 22 7.25 16.87 -7.67
N LYS A 23 7.61 18.09 -7.31
CA LYS A 23 7.73 18.49 -5.89
C LYS A 23 6.39 18.40 -5.13
N TRP A 24 5.28 18.74 -5.77
CA TRP A 24 3.94 18.71 -5.16
C TRP A 24 3.22 17.36 -5.33
N LEU A 25 3.54 16.62 -6.39
CA LEU A 25 2.92 15.31 -6.64
C LEU A 25 3.35 14.27 -5.61
N ILE A 26 4.59 14.34 -5.11
CA ILE A 26 5.09 13.36 -4.13
C ILE A 26 4.36 13.46 -2.79
N PRO A 27 4.27 14.64 -2.13
CA PRO A 27 3.47 14.78 -0.91
C PRO A 27 2.01 14.40 -1.14
N LEU A 28 1.39 14.83 -2.24
CA LEU A 28 0.02 14.49 -2.57
C LEU A 28 -0.20 12.98 -2.68
N ALA A 29 0.69 12.27 -3.38
CA ALA A 29 0.59 10.83 -3.52
C ALA A 29 0.78 10.09 -2.18
N PHE A 30 1.68 10.58 -1.31
CA PHE A 30 1.79 10.05 0.05
C PHE A 30 0.53 10.33 0.88
N THR A 31 -0.03 11.53 0.81
CA THR A 31 -1.30 11.86 1.49
C THR A 31 -2.43 10.94 1.01
N ASN A 32 -2.52 10.70 -0.30
CA ASN A 32 -3.52 9.79 -0.86
C ASN A 32 -3.41 8.38 -0.25
N ILE A 33 -2.21 7.77 -0.24
CA ILE A 33 -2.04 6.41 0.31
C ILE A 33 -2.16 6.37 1.83
N TYR A 34 -1.85 7.46 2.54
CA TYR A 34 -1.98 7.52 3.99
C TYR A 34 -3.44 7.66 4.43
N VAL A 35 -4.16 8.60 3.83
CA VAL A 35 -5.53 8.92 4.25
C VAL A 35 -6.53 7.99 3.59
N ILE A 36 -6.50 7.87 2.26
CA ILE A 36 -7.50 7.11 1.53
C ILE A 36 -7.44 5.63 1.94
N TRP A 37 -6.25 5.00 1.95
CA TRP A 37 -6.15 3.60 2.34
C TRP A 37 -6.43 3.37 3.82
N GLY A 38 -6.15 4.34 4.71
CA GLY A 38 -6.62 4.25 6.09
C GLY A 38 -8.15 4.19 6.19
N ILE A 39 -8.86 4.94 5.35
CA ILE A 39 -10.33 4.93 5.29
C ILE A 39 -10.87 3.66 4.57
N THR A 40 -10.10 3.05 3.65
CA THR A 40 -10.58 1.87 2.90
C THR A 40 -10.91 0.67 3.78
N PHE A 41 -10.26 0.47 4.92
CA PHE A 41 -10.64 -0.57 5.87
C PHE A 41 -12.09 -0.37 6.36
N LEU A 42 -12.43 0.86 6.73
CA LEU A 42 -13.80 1.18 7.12
C LEU A 42 -14.78 1.04 5.95
N ALA A 43 -14.40 1.45 4.75
CA ALA A 43 -15.22 1.31 3.55
C ALA A 43 -15.45 -0.17 3.18
N ILE A 44 -14.47 -1.06 3.41
CA ILE A 44 -14.63 -2.52 3.28
C ILE A 44 -15.64 -3.02 4.29
N SER A 45 -15.56 -2.64 5.56
CA SER A 45 -16.52 -3.08 6.58
C SER A 45 -17.93 -2.62 6.29
N PHE A 46 -18.14 -1.44 5.68
CA PHE A 46 -19.45 -1.03 5.18
C PHE A 46 -19.90 -1.85 3.96
N GLY A 47 -19.00 -2.13 3.02
CA GLY A 47 -19.27 -2.98 1.86
C GLY A 47 -19.73 -4.39 2.26
N LEU A 48 -19.08 -4.96 3.27
CA LEU A 48 -19.39 -6.30 3.80
C LEU A 48 -20.77 -6.41 4.45
N LYS A 49 -21.45 -5.31 4.73
CA LYS A 49 -22.85 -5.34 5.20
C LYS A 49 -23.84 -5.85 4.14
N GLY A 50 -23.44 -5.88 2.88
CA GLY A 50 -24.31 -6.33 1.80
C GLY A 50 -23.60 -7.15 0.72
N PHE A 51 -22.28 -7.12 0.65
CA PHE A 51 -21.53 -7.87 -0.34
C PHE A 51 -20.63 -8.93 0.32
N PRO A 52 -20.64 -10.17 -0.14
CA PRO A 52 -19.61 -11.13 0.19
C PRO A 52 -18.21 -10.63 -0.20
N PRO A 53 -17.13 -11.03 0.49
CA PRO A 53 -15.81 -10.38 0.39
C PRO A 53 -15.17 -10.45 -1.00
N PHE A 54 -15.28 -11.56 -1.71
CA PHE A 54 -14.70 -11.68 -3.03
C PHE A 54 -15.61 -11.11 -4.13
N ILE A 55 -16.94 -11.06 -3.92
CA ILE A 55 -17.85 -10.28 -4.78
C ILE A 55 -17.55 -8.79 -4.63
N LEU A 56 -17.39 -8.28 -3.40
CA LEU A 56 -16.97 -6.90 -3.11
C LEU A 56 -15.67 -6.55 -3.81
N SER A 57 -14.66 -7.41 -3.65
CA SER A 57 -13.33 -7.22 -4.25
C SER A 57 -13.37 -7.32 -5.78
N GLY A 58 -14.12 -8.26 -6.31
CA GLY A 58 -14.34 -8.43 -7.74
C GLY A 58 -14.98 -7.20 -8.38
N LEU A 59 -16.08 -6.74 -7.80
CA LEU A 59 -16.84 -5.58 -8.29
C LEU A 59 -15.97 -4.32 -8.28
N ARG A 60 -15.33 -3.99 -7.14
CA ARG A 60 -14.53 -2.76 -7.05
C ARG A 60 -13.35 -2.73 -8.01
N PHE A 61 -12.63 -3.86 -8.16
CA PHE A 61 -11.46 -3.91 -9.04
C PHE A 61 -11.85 -3.95 -10.51
N LEU A 62 -12.85 -4.77 -10.87
CA LEU A 62 -13.26 -4.88 -12.27
C LEU A 62 -13.84 -3.57 -12.79
N VAL A 63 -14.73 -2.93 -12.04
CA VAL A 63 -15.30 -1.62 -12.44
C VAL A 63 -14.20 -0.55 -12.55
N ALA A 64 -13.30 -0.44 -11.56
CA ALA A 64 -12.19 0.50 -11.63
C ALA A 64 -11.28 0.23 -12.84
N GLY A 65 -10.97 -1.04 -13.11
CA GLY A 65 -10.15 -1.44 -14.24
C GLY A 65 -10.80 -1.15 -15.59
N ILE A 66 -12.10 -1.43 -15.75
CA ILE A 66 -12.87 -1.12 -16.97
C ILE A 66 -12.93 0.39 -17.21
N LEU A 67 -13.21 1.18 -16.19
CA LEU A 67 -13.23 2.65 -16.31
C LEU A 67 -11.86 3.19 -16.75
N MET A 68 -10.77 2.70 -16.14
CA MET A 68 -9.42 3.14 -16.50
C MET A 68 -9.04 2.70 -17.92
N ILE A 69 -9.23 1.44 -18.28
CA ILE A 69 -8.81 0.96 -19.60
C ILE A 69 -9.66 1.59 -20.71
N GLY A 70 -10.95 1.77 -20.48
CA GLY A 70 -11.85 2.45 -21.42
C GLY A 70 -11.39 3.89 -21.69
N TYR A 71 -11.06 4.64 -20.64
CA TYR A 71 -10.49 5.98 -20.78
C TYR A 71 -9.16 5.99 -21.56
N LEU A 72 -8.25 5.05 -21.29
CA LEU A 72 -6.95 5.01 -21.95
C LEU A 72 -7.06 4.61 -23.43
N LEU A 73 -7.93 3.65 -23.74
CA LEU A 73 -8.21 3.27 -25.14
C LEU A 73 -8.83 4.42 -25.91
N SER A 74 -9.73 5.21 -25.31
CA SER A 74 -10.29 6.42 -25.94
C SER A 74 -9.24 7.51 -26.21
N LYS A 75 -8.11 7.50 -25.46
CA LYS A 75 -6.95 8.37 -25.71
C LYS A 75 -5.92 7.79 -26.69
N GLY A 76 -6.23 6.62 -27.29
CA GLY A 76 -5.36 5.94 -28.28
C GLY A 76 -4.23 5.12 -27.68
N GLU A 77 -4.18 4.91 -26.35
CA GLU A 77 -3.23 3.96 -25.78
C GLU A 77 -3.58 2.53 -26.18
N LYS A 78 -2.54 1.70 -26.42
CA LYS A 78 -2.73 0.30 -26.87
C LYS A 78 -2.44 -0.66 -25.72
N ALA A 79 -3.32 -1.65 -25.55
CA ALA A 79 -3.21 -2.68 -24.51
C ALA A 79 -2.66 -4.04 -25.05
N ASN A 80 -1.91 -4.03 -26.15
CA ASN A 80 -1.72 -5.22 -27.03
C ASN A 80 -0.58 -6.17 -26.60
N SER A 81 0.21 -5.86 -25.57
CA SER A 81 1.35 -6.71 -25.19
C SER A 81 0.94 -7.84 -24.25
N LEU A 82 0.91 -9.08 -24.73
CA LEU A 82 0.67 -10.27 -23.91
C LEU A 82 1.69 -10.41 -22.76
N ILE A 83 2.95 -10.01 -22.99
CA ILE A 83 4.00 -10.02 -21.96
C ILE A 83 3.65 -9.05 -20.83
N ASN A 84 3.12 -7.87 -21.15
CA ASN A 84 2.69 -6.90 -20.14
C ASN A 84 1.48 -7.41 -19.36
N TRP A 85 0.50 -8.03 -20.02
CA TRP A 85 -0.65 -8.66 -19.36
C TRP A 85 -0.20 -9.74 -18.37
N LYS A 86 0.75 -10.61 -18.74
CA LYS A 86 1.30 -11.65 -17.85
C LYS A 86 1.98 -11.05 -16.62
N LYS A 87 2.80 -10.00 -16.78
CA LYS A 87 3.46 -9.31 -15.66
C LYS A 87 2.43 -8.63 -14.74
N ASN A 88 1.44 -7.98 -15.33
CA ASN A 88 0.39 -7.29 -14.59
C ASN A 88 -0.57 -8.27 -13.91
N ALA A 89 -0.78 -9.47 -14.49
CA ALA A 89 -1.55 -10.55 -13.86
C ALA A 89 -0.92 -10.98 -12.53
N ILE A 90 0.37 -11.29 -12.53
CA ILE A 90 1.08 -11.69 -11.31
C ILE A 90 1.02 -10.56 -10.27
N THR A 91 1.24 -9.33 -10.69
CA THR A 91 1.18 -8.17 -9.78
C THR A 91 -0.24 -7.97 -9.23
N GLY A 92 -1.26 -7.99 -10.09
CA GLY A 92 -2.66 -7.78 -9.71
C GLY A 92 -3.18 -8.88 -8.77
N ILE A 93 -2.88 -10.14 -9.07
CA ILE A 93 -3.26 -11.28 -8.23
C ILE A 93 -2.60 -11.16 -6.85
N LEU A 94 -1.29 -10.88 -6.78
CA LEU A 94 -0.57 -10.82 -5.52
C LEU A 94 -0.94 -9.60 -4.69
N ILE A 95 -0.96 -8.39 -5.29
CA ILE A 95 -1.22 -7.15 -4.53
C ILE A 95 -2.71 -6.98 -4.25
N LEU A 96 -3.56 -7.14 -5.26
CA LEU A 96 -4.97 -6.78 -5.13
C LEU A 96 -5.81 -7.96 -4.63
N THR A 97 -5.79 -9.10 -5.30
CA THR A 97 -6.59 -10.26 -4.87
C THR A 97 -6.03 -10.86 -3.59
N GLY A 98 -4.75 -11.20 -3.55
CA GLY A 98 -4.07 -11.76 -2.39
C GLY A 98 -3.81 -10.75 -1.28
N GLY A 99 -3.46 -9.51 -1.63
CA GLY A 99 -3.22 -8.45 -0.64
C GLY A 99 -4.52 -7.89 -0.08
N THR A 100 -5.39 -7.30 -0.90
CA THR A 100 -6.59 -6.62 -0.38
C THR A 100 -7.86 -7.47 -0.41
N GLY A 101 -7.96 -8.47 -1.29
CA GLY A 101 -9.09 -9.40 -1.29
C GLY A 101 -9.13 -10.26 -0.02
N LEU A 102 -7.98 -10.75 0.44
CA LEU A 102 -7.88 -11.45 1.72
C LEU A 102 -8.12 -10.53 2.93
N VAL A 103 -7.83 -9.23 2.82
CA VAL A 103 -8.23 -8.27 3.86
C VAL A 103 -9.75 -8.19 3.96
N ALA A 104 -10.45 -8.07 2.84
CA ALA A 104 -11.91 -8.06 2.84
C ALA A 104 -12.48 -9.36 3.42
N TRP A 105 -11.86 -10.50 3.16
CA TRP A 105 -12.25 -11.77 3.78
C TRP A 105 -12.01 -11.75 5.30
N GLY A 106 -10.87 -11.25 5.75
CA GLY A 106 -10.54 -11.16 7.18
C GLY A 106 -11.49 -10.25 7.94
N GLU A 107 -11.90 -9.11 7.36
CA GLU A 107 -12.79 -8.14 7.98
C GLU A 107 -14.22 -8.63 8.21
N GLN A 108 -14.59 -9.82 7.75
CA GLN A 108 -15.83 -10.47 8.17
C GLN A 108 -15.79 -10.90 9.66
N TYR A 109 -14.59 -11.14 10.20
CA TYR A 109 -14.39 -11.77 11.50
C TYR A 109 -13.64 -10.86 12.50
N VAL A 110 -13.07 -9.76 12.02
CA VAL A 110 -12.37 -8.76 12.83
C VAL A 110 -12.80 -7.35 12.43
N THR A 111 -12.59 -6.38 13.31
CA THR A 111 -12.89 -4.98 13.01
C THR A 111 -11.92 -4.39 11.99
N ALA A 112 -12.34 -3.31 11.31
CA ALA A 112 -11.50 -2.55 10.38
C ALA A 112 -10.18 -2.10 11.04
N SER A 113 -10.25 -1.67 12.31
CA SER A 113 -9.07 -1.26 13.09
C SER A 113 -8.12 -2.43 13.35
N GLU A 114 -8.63 -3.61 13.71
CA GLU A 114 -7.84 -4.83 13.92
C GLU A 114 -7.17 -5.30 12.62
N ALA A 115 -7.89 -5.26 11.50
CA ALA A 115 -7.34 -5.57 10.19
C ALA A 115 -6.21 -4.60 9.80
N ALA A 116 -6.43 -3.28 9.93
CA ALA A 116 -5.42 -2.26 9.61
C ALA A 116 -4.14 -2.43 10.45
N ILE A 117 -4.27 -2.73 11.75
CA ILE A 117 -3.12 -2.93 12.64
C ILE A 117 -2.38 -4.24 12.28
N SER A 118 -3.10 -5.31 11.93
CA SER A 118 -2.49 -6.57 11.48
C SER A 118 -1.65 -6.36 10.20
N ILE A 119 -2.13 -5.55 9.26
CA ILE A 119 -1.41 -5.20 8.04
C ILE A 119 -0.20 -4.29 8.31
N ALA A 120 -0.15 -3.56 9.43
CA ALA A 120 1.01 -2.75 9.81
C ALA A 120 2.30 -3.57 10.01
N THR A 121 2.21 -4.90 10.03
CA THR A 121 3.36 -5.80 10.01
C THR A 121 4.08 -5.88 8.65
N GLY A 122 3.50 -5.32 7.59
CA GLY A 122 4.05 -5.37 6.23
C GLY A 122 5.56 -5.10 6.11
N PRO A 123 6.15 -4.09 6.76
CA PRO A 123 7.58 -3.84 6.71
C PRO A 123 8.46 -4.97 7.26
N PHE A 124 7.98 -5.77 8.20
CA PHE A 124 8.70 -6.96 8.68
C PHE A 124 8.81 -7.98 7.55
N TRP A 125 7.72 -8.19 6.81
CA TRP A 125 7.69 -9.08 5.65
C TRP A 125 8.59 -8.58 4.53
N PHE A 126 8.65 -7.25 4.29
CA PHE A 126 9.60 -6.68 3.32
C PHE A 126 11.05 -7.04 3.67
N ILE A 127 11.45 -6.92 4.94
CA ILE A 127 12.80 -7.26 5.37
C ILE A 127 13.05 -8.76 5.28
N ALA A 128 12.09 -9.59 5.72
CA ALA A 128 12.22 -11.05 5.70
C ALA A 128 12.37 -11.63 4.28
N ILE A 129 11.62 -11.08 3.32
CA ILE A 129 11.55 -11.61 1.95
C ILE A 129 12.64 -11.04 1.04
N ASP A 130 13.09 -9.81 1.26
CA ASP A 130 14.12 -9.14 0.45
C ASP A 130 15.54 -9.62 0.80
N LYS A 131 15.80 -10.93 0.62
CA LYS A 131 17.06 -11.60 0.95
C LYS A 131 18.30 -10.93 0.32
N LYS A 132 18.14 -10.31 -0.87
CA LYS A 132 19.24 -9.61 -1.55
C LYS A 132 19.82 -8.46 -0.71
N ASN A 133 19.01 -7.86 0.14
CA ASN A 133 19.39 -6.75 1.00
C ASN A 133 19.64 -7.15 2.46
N TRP A 134 19.66 -8.44 2.79
CA TRP A 134 19.88 -8.92 4.17
C TRP A 134 21.19 -8.43 4.77
N LYS A 135 22.30 -8.49 4.03
CA LYS A 135 23.59 -7.97 4.49
C LYS A 135 23.50 -6.50 4.90
N TYR A 136 22.66 -5.73 4.21
CA TYR A 136 22.38 -4.33 4.55
C TYR A 136 21.47 -4.21 5.77
N TYR A 137 20.38 -4.98 5.84
CA TYR A 137 19.42 -4.93 6.96
C TYR A 137 20.07 -5.37 8.27
N PHE A 138 20.82 -6.47 8.27
CA PHE A 138 21.45 -7.02 9.48
C PHE A 138 22.79 -6.35 9.83
N SER A 139 23.37 -5.50 8.96
CA SER A 139 24.51 -4.65 9.34
C SER A 139 24.11 -3.47 10.24
N ASP A 140 22.82 -3.23 10.41
CA ASP A 140 22.29 -2.14 11.20
C ASP A 140 21.52 -2.70 12.42
N LYS A 141 22.09 -2.52 13.60
CA LYS A 141 21.54 -3.05 14.85
C LYS A 141 20.09 -2.61 15.17
N PHE A 142 19.67 -1.45 14.67
CA PHE A 142 18.31 -0.95 14.90
C PHE A 142 17.25 -1.73 14.11
N ILE A 143 17.61 -2.35 12.99
CA ILE A 143 16.67 -3.11 12.18
C ILE A 143 16.22 -4.39 12.92
N PRO A 144 17.12 -5.32 13.34
CA PRO A 144 16.68 -6.52 14.07
C PRO A 144 16.04 -6.20 15.42
N ILE A 145 16.51 -5.17 16.14
CA ILE A 145 15.89 -4.74 17.40
C ILE A 145 14.46 -4.26 17.15
N GLY A 146 14.25 -3.41 16.14
CA GLY A 146 12.92 -2.92 15.78
C GLY A 146 11.98 -4.05 15.34
N LEU A 147 12.49 -5.06 14.63
CA LEU A 147 11.72 -6.27 14.29
C LEU A 147 11.23 -7.01 15.54
N VAL A 148 12.11 -7.28 16.50
CA VAL A 148 11.75 -7.98 17.74
C VAL A 148 10.71 -7.18 18.53
N ILE A 149 10.92 -5.88 18.70
CA ILE A 149 9.99 -4.99 19.42
C ILE A 149 8.63 -4.97 18.72
N GLY A 150 8.61 -4.80 17.39
CA GLY A 150 7.35 -4.76 16.62
C GLY A 150 6.61 -6.09 16.67
N PHE A 151 7.32 -7.23 16.64
CA PHE A 151 6.70 -8.55 16.77
C PHE A 151 6.11 -8.77 18.16
N ALA A 152 6.81 -8.33 19.22
CA ALA A 152 6.28 -8.35 20.59
C ALA A 152 4.99 -7.49 20.68
N GLY A 153 4.98 -6.30 20.08
CA GLY A 153 3.81 -5.45 19.99
C GLY A 153 2.64 -6.12 19.27
N LEU A 154 2.90 -6.86 18.18
CA LEU A 154 1.88 -7.64 17.48
C LEU A 154 1.26 -8.71 18.40
N ILE A 155 2.07 -9.48 19.10
CA ILE A 155 1.58 -10.50 20.04
C ILE A 155 0.70 -9.85 21.12
N MET A 156 1.12 -8.72 21.68
CA MET A 156 0.34 -8.00 22.68
C MET A 156 -0.98 -7.49 22.12
N PHE A 157 -0.96 -6.93 20.91
CA PHE A 157 -2.15 -6.48 20.23
C PHE A 157 -3.13 -7.65 19.98
N LEU A 158 -2.65 -8.76 19.44
CA LEU A 158 -3.49 -9.94 19.18
C LEU A 158 -4.09 -10.52 20.47
N LYS A 159 -3.32 -10.61 21.57
CA LYS A 159 -3.85 -11.01 22.89
C LYS A 159 -4.95 -10.07 23.37
N GLY A 160 -4.76 -8.75 23.24
CA GLY A 160 -5.79 -7.76 23.57
C GLY A 160 -7.04 -7.90 22.71
N SER A 161 -6.89 -8.24 21.44
CA SER A 161 -8.01 -8.43 20.51
C SER A 161 -8.83 -9.68 20.79
N VAL A 162 -8.17 -10.82 21.07
CA VAL A 162 -8.87 -12.08 21.38
C VAL A 162 -9.62 -12.02 22.70
N ASN A 163 -9.08 -11.31 23.68
CA ASN A 163 -9.70 -11.16 25.00
C ASN A 163 -10.74 -10.03 25.07
N SER A 164 -10.93 -9.28 24.03
CA SER A 164 -11.93 -8.22 24.03
C SER A 164 -13.34 -8.80 23.81
N ASN A 165 -14.21 -8.71 24.80
CA ASN A 165 -15.64 -9.05 24.71
C ASN A 165 -16.42 -8.12 23.75
N ALA A 166 -15.77 -7.13 23.16
CA ALA A 166 -16.42 -6.04 22.44
C ALA A 166 -17.05 -6.46 21.11
N HIS A 167 -16.67 -7.60 20.52
CA HIS A 167 -17.27 -8.04 19.26
C HIS A 167 -17.24 -9.56 19.12
N ALA A 168 -18.35 -10.20 19.49
CA ALA A 168 -18.66 -11.58 19.09
C ALA A 168 -19.03 -11.64 17.59
N LEU A 169 -18.15 -11.10 16.71
CA LEU A 169 -18.36 -11.21 15.26
C LEU A 169 -18.14 -12.64 14.76
N ALA A 170 -17.38 -13.45 15.52
CA ALA A 170 -17.12 -14.85 15.19
C ALA A 170 -16.55 -15.61 16.39
N ASP A 171 -16.61 -16.94 16.33
CA ASP A 171 -15.91 -17.82 17.25
C ASP A 171 -14.42 -17.52 17.32
N GLY A 172 -13.77 -17.75 18.47
CA GLY A 172 -12.36 -17.49 18.67
C GLY A 172 -11.44 -18.12 17.61
N ASN A 173 -11.78 -19.31 17.12
CA ASN A 173 -11.04 -20.00 16.05
C ASN A 173 -11.12 -19.26 14.71
N LEU A 174 -12.28 -18.73 14.35
CA LEU A 174 -12.44 -17.94 13.11
C LEU A 174 -11.69 -16.62 13.18
N ARG A 175 -11.66 -15.97 14.35
CA ARG A 175 -10.87 -14.74 14.55
C ARG A 175 -9.37 -15.02 14.41
N ILE A 176 -8.85 -16.11 15.02
CA ILE A 176 -7.45 -16.50 14.87
C ILE A 176 -7.13 -16.76 13.38
N THR A 177 -8.00 -17.50 12.69
CA THR A 177 -7.87 -17.74 11.25
C THR A 177 -7.83 -16.43 10.47
N ALA A 178 -8.70 -15.46 10.80
CA ALA A 178 -8.69 -14.15 10.15
C ALA A 178 -7.35 -13.42 10.34
N PHE A 179 -6.77 -13.42 11.53
CA PHE A 179 -5.44 -12.83 11.77
C PHE A 179 -4.33 -13.53 10.97
N VAL A 180 -4.37 -14.85 10.86
CA VAL A 180 -3.43 -15.62 10.01
C VAL A 180 -3.59 -15.22 8.54
N VAL A 181 -4.83 -15.13 8.05
CA VAL A 181 -5.12 -14.71 6.65
C VAL A 181 -4.68 -13.28 6.40
N LEU A 182 -4.86 -12.37 7.35
CA LEU A 182 -4.35 -10.99 7.26
C LEU A 182 -2.81 -10.96 7.21
N GLY A 183 -2.13 -11.84 7.95
CA GLY A 183 -0.68 -12.02 7.82
C GLY A 183 -0.28 -12.50 6.42
N LEU A 184 -0.99 -13.49 5.88
CA LEU A 184 -0.76 -13.99 4.50
C LEU A 184 -1.05 -12.89 3.46
N SER A 185 -2.05 -12.05 3.67
CA SER A 185 -2.34 -10.92 2.78
C SER A 185 -1.18 -9.93 2.74
N SER A 186 -0.57 -9.62 3.89
CA SER A 186 0.63 -8.78 3.96
C SER A 186 1.80 -9.39 3.20
N ILE A 187 2.00 -10.69 3.30
CA ILE A 187 3.05 -11.42 2.54
C ILE A 187 2.78 -11.33 1.04
N ALA A 188 1.55 -11.58 0.60
CA ALA A 188 1.15 -11.49 -0.81
C ALA A 188 1.37 -10.08 -1.37
N TRP A 189 0.99 -9.05 -0.60
CA TRP A 189 1.24 -7.65 -0.94
C TRP A 189 2.73 -7.37 -1.15
N VAL A 190 3.58 -7.82 -0.24
CA VAL A 190 5.04 -7.62 -0.31
C VAL A 190 5.64 -8.34 -1.51
N LEU A 191 5.26 -9.60 -1.75
CA LEU A 191 5.72 -10.38 -2.90
C LEU A 191 5.33 -9.69 -4.22
N GLY A 192 4.08 -9.25 -4.35
CA GLY A 192 3.60 -8.54 -5.52
C GLY A 192 4.32 -7.20 -5.73
N SER A 193 4.57 -6.45 -4.67
CA SER A 193 5.30 -5.17 -4.73
C SER A 193 6.75 -5.35 -5.15
N LEU A 194 7.44 -6.36 -4.63
CA LEU A 194 8.82 -6.70 -5.02
C LEU A 194 8.87 -7.22 -6.45
N TYR A 195 7.88 -8.04 -6.86
CA TYR A 195 7.76 -8.54 -8.23
C TYR A 195 7.53 -7.39 -9.22
N SER A 196 6.55 -6.51 -8.97
CA SER A 196 6.27 -5.33 -9.80
C SER A 196 7.51 -4.45 -10.00
N LYS A 197 8.26 -4.21 -8.92
CA LYS A 197 9.49 -3.42 -8.98
C LYS A 197 10.60 -4.08 -9.77
N LYS A 198 10.72 -5.40 -9.71
CA LYS A 198 11.75 -6.18 -10.42
C LYS A 198 11.43 -6.38 -11.91
N ASN A 199 10.13 -6.48 -12.24
CA ASN A 199 9.64 -6.81 -13.58
C ASN A 199 8.71 -5.72 -14.12
N PRO A 200 9.20 -4.48 -14.32
CA PRO A 200 8.35 -3.41 -14.81
C PRO A 200 7.79 -3.76 -16.19
N ALA A 201 6.52 -3.47 -16.41
CA ALA A 201 5.92 -3.58 -17.73
C ALA A 201 6.28 -2.35 -18.58
N SER A 202 6.40 -2.53 -19.90
CA SER A 202 6.95 -1.53 -20.83
C SER A 202 5.93 -0.51 -21.34
N GLN A 203 4.77 -0.38 -20.72
CA GLN A 203 3.70 0.55 -21.11
C GLN A 203 3.47 1.61 -20.02
N SER A 204 2.47 2.50 -20.21
CA SER A 204 2.19 3.54 -19.22
C SER A 204 1.81 2.94 -17.86
N THR A 205 2.13 3.66 -16.78
CA THR A 205 1.74 3.24 -15.43
C THR A 205 0.23 3.08 -15.29
N PHE A 206 -0.54 3.94 -15.95
CA PHE A 206 -1.99 3.87 -15.95
C PHE A 206 -2.51 2.59 -16.60
N MET A 207 -1.97 2.21 -17.77
CA MET A 207 -2.34 0.98 -18.47
C MET A 207 -1.96 -0.26 -17.64
N ASN A 208 -0.80 -0.24 -16.99
CA ASN A 208 -0.39 -1.33 -16.11
C ASN A 208 -1.39 -1.53 -14.96
N ILE A 209 -1.82 -0.44 -14.33
CA ILE A 209 -2.79 -0.48 -13.22
C ILE A 209 -4.15 -0.95 -13.72
N ALA A 210 -4.63 -0.46 -14.86
CA ALA A 210 -5.89 -0.90 -15.43
C ALA A 210 -5.93 -2.41 -15.67
N GLN A 211 -4.85 -2.97 -16.25
CA GLN A 211 -4.70 -4.41 -16.45
C GLN A 211 -4.63 -5.19 -15.13
N GLN A 212 -3.90 -4.69 -14.13
CA GLN A 212 -3.83 -5.30 -12.80
C GLN A 212 -5.20 -5.34 -12.13
N LEU A 213 -5.97 -4.26 -12.21
CA LEU A 213 -7.31 -4.16 -11.65
C LEU A 213 -8.29 -5.12 -12.35
N ILE A 214 -8.29 -5.19 -13.68
CA ILE A 214 -9.15 -6.14 -14.43
C ILE A 214 -8.86 -7.58 -14.00
N ILE A 215 -7.60 -7.97 -13.98
CA ILE A 215 -7.21 -9.33 -13.60
C ILE A 215 -7.57 -9.62 -12.16
N ALA A 216 -7.32 -8.67 -11.25
CA ALA A 216 -7.69 -8.82 -9.85
C ALA A 216 -9.21 -8.94 -9.67
N GLY A 217 -9.99 -8.19 -10.43
CA GLY A 217 -11.45 -8.30 -10.44
C GLY A 217 -11.92 -9.67 -10.91
N LEU A 218 -11.40 -10.15 -12.03
CA LEU A 218 -11.74 -11.47 -12.57
C LEU A 218 -11.33 -12.61 -11.64
N THR A 219 -10.11 -12.54 -11.06
CA THR A 219 -9.65 -13.57 -10.12
C THR A 219 -10.44 -13.54 -8.80
N SER A 220 -10.86 -12.37 -8.33
CA SER A 220 -11.72 -12.27 -7.15
C SER A 220 -13.10 -12.88 -7.42
N PHE A 221 -13.72 -12.62 -8.57
CA PHE A 221 -14.97 -13.27 -8.94
C PHE A 221 -14.85 -14.78 -9.14
N LEU A 222 -13.71 -15.25 -9.66
CA LEU A 222 -13.44 -16.69 -9.75
C LEU A 222 -13.38 -17.33 -8.36
N ILE A 223 -12.72 -16.68 -7.40
CA ILE A 223 -12.69 -17.15 -6.02
C ILE A 223 -14.11 -17.12 -5.41
N ALA A 224 -14.88 -16.05 -5.64
CA ALA A 224 -16.28 -15.94 -5.18
C ALA A 224 -17.13 -17.11 -5.72
N PHE A 225 -16.91 -17.50 -6.98
CA PHE A 225 -17.61 -18.66 -7.59
C PHE A 225 -17.27 -19.97 -6.87
N PHE A 226 -15.99 -20.27 -6.64
CA PHE A 226 -15.60 -21.50 -5.92
C PHE A 226 -16.01 -21.50 -4.45
N ARG A 227 -16.10 -20.32 -3.83
CA ARG A 227 -16.60 -20.17 -2.47
C ARG A 227 -18.11 -20.15 -2.37
N LYS A 228 -18.83 -20.26 -3.49
CA LYS A 228 -20.30 -20.20 -3.58
C LYS A 228 -20.87 -18.89 -3.02
N GLU A 229 -20.13 -17.78 -3.08
CA GLU A 229 -20.59 -16.47 -2.56
C GLU A 229 -21.80 -15.92 -3.33
N TRP A 230 -22.08 -16.43 -4.53
CA TRP A 230 -23.24 -16.05 -5.35
C TRP A 230 -24.53 -16.71 -4.94
N THR A 231 -24.50 -17.82 -4.16
CA THR A 231 -25.68 -18.64 -3.86
C THR A 231 -26.73 -17.87 -3.08
N ASP A 232 -26.28 -17.13 -2.05
CA ASP A 232 -27.17 -16.38 -1.15
C ASP A 232 -27.09 -14.86 -1.36
N PHE A 233 -26.34 -14.43 -2.38
CA PHE A 233 -26.16 -13.01 -2.68
C PHE A 233 -27.30 -12.46 -3.51
N SER A 234 -27.99 -11.44 -2.98
CA SER A 234 -29.03 -10.69 -3.69
C SER A 234 -28.73 -9.21 -3.73
N VAL A 235 -28.62 -8.65 -4.94
CA VAL A 235 -28.34 -7.22 -5.16
C VAL A 235 -29.42 -6.32 -4.54
N SER A 236 -30.67 -6.77 -4.55
CA SER A 236 -31.80 -6.01 -3.97
C SER A 236 -31.75 -5.91 -2.45
N ALA A 237 -31.06 -6.82 -1.77
CA ALA A 237 -30.89 -6.81 -0.32
C ALA A 237 -29.72 -5.94 0.15
N VAL A 238 -28.91 -5.40 -0.77
CA VAL A 238 -27.73 -4.62 -0.42
C VAL A 238 -28.12 -3.24 0.12
N PRO A 239 -27.75 -2.90 1.38
CA PRO A 239 -28.07 -1.61 1.95
C PRO A 239 -27.30 -0.47 1.28
N LEU A 240 -27.88 0.73 1.28
CA LEU A 240 -27.28 1.91 0.65
C LEU A 240 -25.88 2.23 1.20
N SER A 241 -25.64 1.98 2.48
CA SER A 241 -24.32 2.15 3.11
C SER A 241 -23.23 1.27 2.50
N ALA A 242 -23.58 0.05 2.08
CA ALA A 242 -22.62 -0.84 1.40
C ALA A 242 -22.29 -0.34 -0.02
N TRP A 243 -23.26 0.22 -0.75
CA TRP A 243 -23.01 0.85 -2.05
C TRP A 243 -22.09 2.06 -1.93
N PHE A 244 -22.25 2.92 -0.93
CA PHE A 244 -21.32 4.02 -0.67
C PHE A 244 -19.90 3.50 -0.37
N GLY A 245 -19.79 2.41 0.41
CA GLY A 245 -18.50 1.74 0.64
C GLY A 245 -17.86 1.28 -0.66
N VAL A 246 -18.61 0.59 -1.53
CA VAL A 246 -18.14 0.12 -2.84
C VAL A 246 -17.69 1.27 -3.75
N LEU A 247 -18.51 2.33 -3.86
CA LEU A 247 -18.18 3.49 -4.68
C LEU A 247 -16.88 4.17 -4.18
N PHE A 248 -16.74 4.34 -2.86
CA PHE A 248 -15.49 4.85 -2.28
C PHE A 248 -14.29 3.96 -2.63
N LEU A 249 -14.45 2.64 -2.52
CA LEU A 249 -13.41 1.68 -2.85
C LEU A 249 -13.04 1.69 -4.34
N ILE A 250 -14.00 1.87 -5.25
CA ILE A 250 -13.75 1.98 -6.70
C ILE A 250 -12.89 3.21 -7.00
N PHE A 251 -13.40 4.40 -6.68
CA PHE A 251 -12.80 5.65 -7.12
C PHE A 251 -11.55 6.01 -6.30
N PHE A 252 -11.67 6.02 -4.98
CA PHE A 252 -10.59 6.46 -4.11
C PHE A 252 -9.59 5.33 -3.81
N GLY A 253 -10.08 4.16 -3.38
CA GLY A 253 -9.22 3.04 -3.00
C GLY A 253 -8.48 2.41 -4.17
N SER A 254 -9.20 2.09 -5.26
CA SER A 254 -8.65 1.32 -6.38
C SER A 254 -8.08 2.19 -7.50
N ILE A 255 -8.60 3.41 -7.75
CA ILE A 255 -8.03 4.29 -8.77
C ILE A 255 -7.02 5.24 -8.14
N VAL A 256 -7.44 6.16 -7.28
CA VAL A 256 -6.58 7.26 -6.81
C VAL A 256 -5.43 6.76 -5.94
N ALA A 257 -5.71 5.97 -4.91
CA ALA A 257 -4.68 5.54 -3.97
C ALA A 257 -3.75 4.49 -4.59
N TYR A 258 -4.28 3.52 -5.35
CA TYR A 258 -3.45 2.51 -5.98
C TYR A 258 -2.56 3.09 -7.08
N LEU A 259 -3.06 4.05 -7.88
CA LEU A 259 -2.26 4.82 -8.81
C LEU A 259 -1.12 5.56 -8.09
N SER A 260 -1.44 6.25 -7.00
CA SER A 260 -0.45 6.95 -6.18
C SER A 260 0.62 6.00 -5.65
N TYR A 261 0.25 4.79 -5.20
CA TYR A 261 1.16 3.77 -4.68
C TYR A 261 2.11 3.24 -5.76
N ILE A 262 1.59 2.77 -6.89
CA ILE A 262 2.42 2.22 -7.98
C ILE A 262 3.34 3.31 -8.56
N TRP A 263 2.83 4.54 -8.69
CA TRP A 263 3.66 5.66 -9.12
C TRP A 263 4.77 5.96 -8.09
N LEU A 264 4.46 6.01 -6.80
CA LEU A 264 5.47 6.19 -5.76
C LEU A 264 6.52 5.08 -5.77
N LEU A 265 6.13 3.82 -5.98
CA LEU A 265 7.07 2.69 -6.10
C LEU A 265 8.05 2.87 -7.27
N SER A 266 7.62 3.53 -8.37
CA SER A 266 8.49 3.80 -9.52
C SER A 266 9.53 4.91 -9.24
N VAL A 267 9.18 5.90 -8.40
CA VAL A 267 10.03 7.10 -8.17
C VAL A 267 10.70 7.13 -6.79
N LYS A 268 10.30 6.28 -5.85
CA LYS A 268 10.82 6.23 -4.48
C LYS A 268 11.25 4.80 -4.08
N PRO A 269 12.13 4.66 -3.08
CA PRO A 269 12.43 3.36 -2.50
C PRO A 269 11.16 2.72 -1.90
N ALA A 270 10.95 1.42 -2.16
CA ALA A 270 9.77 0.70 -1.66
C ALA A 270 9.57 0.82 -0.15
N ALA A 271 10.66 0.79 0.61
CA ALA A 271 10.62 0.97 2.06
C ALA A 271 10.19 2.37 2.52
N LEU A 272 10.34 3.43 1.70
CA LEU A 272 9.78 4.74 2.00
C LEU A 272 8.28 4.74 1.67
N VAL A 273 7.89 4.10 0.57
CA VAL A 273 6.48 4.00 0.18
C VAL A 273 5.70 3.17 1.20
N SER A 274 6.30 2.09 1.73
CA SER A 274 5.64 1.23 2.74
C SER A 274 5.36 1.92 4.08
N THR A 275 5.82 3.16 4.29
CA THR A 275 5.48 3.91 5.53
C THR A 275 3.98 4.19 5.67
N HIS A 276 3.18 4.06 4.59
CA HIS A 276 1.73 4.17 4.68
C HIS A 276 1.13 3.15 5.66
N THR A 277 1.72 1.96 5.75
CA THR A 277 1.22 0.90 6.65
C THR A 277 1.26 1.30 8.13
N TYR A 278 1.99 2.36 8.49
CA TYR A 278 2.06 2.88 9.86
C TYR A 278 1.01 3.95 10.14
N ILE A 279 0.71 4.75 9.13
CA ILE A 279 -0.25 5.84 9.26
C ILE A 279 -1.69 5.30 9.07
N ASN A 280 -1.86 4.31 8.20
CA ASN A 280 -3.18 3.74 7.93
C ASN A 280 -3.92 3.26 9.19
N PRO A 281 -3.32 2.50 10.13
CA PRO A 281 -4.02 2.13 11.37
C PRO A 281 -4.49 3.33 12.17
N ILE A 282 -3.70 4.40 12.25
CA ILE A 282 -4.08 5.62 12.97
C ILE A 282 -5.30 6.25 12.31
N VAL A 283 -5.29 6.38 10.98
CA VAL A 283 -6.44 6.93 10.23
C VAL A 283 -7.66 6.03 10.37
N THR A 284 -7.49 4.70 10.27
CA THR A 284 -8.59 3.73 10.42
C THR A 284 -9.23 3.82 11.80
N VAL A 285 -8.41 3.87 12.86
CA VAL A 285 -8.89 3.99 14.26
C VAL A 285 -9.69 5.27 14.45
N ILE A 286 -9.17 6.40 13.99
CA ILE A 286 -9.86 7.69 14.08
C ILE A 286 -11.16 7.66 13.28
N ALA A 287 -11.13 7.16 12.04
CA ALA A 287 -12.32 7.05 11.21
C ALA A 287 -13.34 6.06 11.80
N GLY A 288 -12.89 4.91 12.31
CA GLY A 288 -13.73 3.91 12.97
C GLY A 288 -14.41 4.44 14.24
N TRP A 289 -13.67 5.24 15.03
CA TRP A 289 -14.24 5.90 16.21
C TRP A 289 -15.31 6.94 15.84
N ILE A 290 -15.03 7.80 14.86
CA ILE A 290 -15.96 8.87 14.46
C ILE A 290 -17.22 8.34 13.74
N VAL A 291 -17.05 7.35 12.85
CA VAL A 291 -18.12 6.95 11.89
C VAL A 291 -18.81 5.65 12.29
N ALA A 292 -18.08 4.72 12.91
CA ALA A 292 -18.56 3.36 13.19
C ALA A 292 -18.69 3.05 14.70
N ASN A 293 -18.48 4.03 15.59
CA ASN A 293 -18.49 3.86 17.05
C ASN A 293 -17.59 2.69 17.52
N GLN A 294 -16.50 2.42 16.77
CA GLN A 294 -15.54 1.38 17.16
C GLN A 294 -14.69 1.85 18.33
N SER A 295 -14.58 1.03 19.36
CA SER A 295 -13.69 1.28 20.50
C SER A 295 -12.46 0.39 20.41
N ILE A 296 -11.33 0.90 20.84
CA ILE A 296 -10.09 0.13 21.03
C ILE A 296 -9.86 0.00 22.53
N ASN A 297 -9.58 -1.22 22.99
CA ASN A 297 -9.23 -1.44 24.38
C ASN A 297 -7.76 -1.02 24.67
N GLY A 298 -7.43 -0.81 25.95
CA GLY A 298 -6.09 -0.37 26.36
C GLY A 298 -4.96 -1.31 25.92
N GLY A 299 -5.20 -2.63 25.91
CA GLY A 299 -4.21 -3.63 25.46
C GLY A 299 -3.91 -3.54 23.96
N GLN A 300 -4.95 -3.31 23.15
CA GLN A 300 -4.80 -3.08 21.71
C GLN A 300 -4.04 -1.78 21.42
N LEU A 301 -4.39 -0.69 22.13
CA LEU A 301 -3.70 0.60 21.98
C LEU A 301 -2.22 0.51 22.34
N TYR A 302 -1.90 -0.21 23.42
CA TYR A 302 -0.52 -0.43 23.85
C TYR A 302 0.25 -1.29 22.85
N GLY A 303 -0.35 -2.37 22.35
CA GLY A 303 0.23 -3.21 21.29
C GLY A 303 0.51 -2.42 20.01
N LEU A 304 -0.44 -1.56 19.58
CA LEU A 304 -0.25 -0.64 18.45
C LEU A 304 0.94 0.28 18.65
N PHE A 305 1.04 0.92 19.83
CA PHE A 305 2.17 1.80 20.15
C PHE A 305 3.52 1.07 20.02
N ILE A 306 3.62 -0.14 20.53
CA ILE A 306 4.85 -0.95 20.45
C ILE A 306 5.15 -1.37 19.00
N ILE A 307 4.13 -1.74 18.19
CA ILE A 307 4.30 -2.00 16.76
C ILE A 307 4.89 -0.79 16.07
N LEU A 308 4.29 0.39 16.27
CA LEU A 308 4.75 1.64 15.66
C LEU A 308 6.19 1.99 16.09
N LEU A 309 6.53 1.79 17.36
CA LEU A 309 7.89 1.99 17.88
C LEU A 309 8.90 1.05 17.19
N GLY A 310 8.58 -0.25 17.10
CA GLY A 310 9.43 -1.24 16.42
C GLY A 310 9.70 -0.88 14.97
N VAL A 311 8.68 -0.40 14.32
CA VAL A 311 8.73 0.03 12.95
C VAL A 311 9.52 1.34 12.77
N LEU A 312 9.34 2.33 13.61
CA LEU A 312 10.17 3.54 13.62
C LEU A 312 11.65 3.16 13.77
N LEU A 313 11.97 2.26 14.69
CA LEU A 313 13.33 1.78 14.90
C LEU A 313 13.91 1.11 13.64
N THR A 314 13.18 0.25 12.95
CA THR A 314 13.65 -0.37 11.71
C THR A 314 13.98 0.64 10.60
N ASN A 315 13.41 1.83 10.65
CA ASN A 315 13.59 2.87 9.64
C ASN A 315 14.48 4.04 10.07
N VAL A 316 14.78 4.20 11.36
CA VAL A 316 15.55 5.30 11.93
C VAL A 316 16.87 5.54 11.19
N THR A 317 17.68 4.51 11.01
CA THR A 317 18.99 4.64 10.37
C THR A 317 18.90 5.06 8.91
N LYS A 318 17.83 4.68 8.25
CA LYS A 318 17.54 5.06 6.87
C LYS A 318 17.31 6.56 6.73
N TYR A 319 16.54 7.14 7.64
CA TYR A 319 16.34 8.59 7.71
C TYR A 319 17.63 9.33 8.04
N PHE A 320 18.41 8.84 9.01
CA PHE A 320 19.72 9.44 9.35
C PHE A 320 20.75 9.33 8.21
N ARG A 321 20.82 8.20 7.50
CA ARG A 321 21.74 8.04 6.34
C ARG A 321 21.32 8.90 5.15
N LEU A 322 20.04 9.06 4.87
CA LEU A 322 19.53 9.98 3.85
C LEU A 322 19.88 11.43 4.20
N SER A 323 19.69 11.84 5.45
CA SER A 323 20.07 13.16 5.95
C SER A 323 21.59 13.38 5.85
N LYS A 324 22.44 12.40 6.25
CA LYS A 324 23.90 12.49 6.09
C LYS A 324 24.32 12.60 4.62
N ARG A 325 23.76 11.78 3.72
CA ARG A 325 24.07 11.84 2.29
C ARG A 325 23.65 13.18 1.67
N ALA A 326 22.49 13.70 2.03
CA ALA A 326 22.04 15.02 1.62
C ALA A 326 23.00 16.12 2.10
N LYS A 327 23.41 16.10 3.37
CA LYS A 327 24.40 17.06 3.92
C LYS A 327 25.77 16.97 3.22
N VAL A 328 26.24 15.74 2.90
CA VAL A 328 27.50 15.55 2.17
C VAL A 328 27.38 16.06 0.74
N LYS A 329 26.27 15.80 0.05
CA LYS A 329 26.02 16.31 -1.31
C LYS A 329 25.98 17.84 -1.34
N ILE A 330 25.28 18.46 -0.39
CA ILE A 330 25.24 19.93 -0.24
C ILE A 330 26.64 20.49 0.04
N ARG A 331 27.43 19.85 0.93
CA ARG A 331 28.81 20.28 1.20
C ARG A 331 29.72 20.15 -0.04
N ARG A 332 29.57 19.09 -0.85
CA ARG A 332 30.32 18.92 -2.12
C ARG A 332 29.95 20.00 -3.14
N VAL A 333 28.64 20.26 -3.32
CA VAL A 333 28.15 21.31 -4.22
C VAL A 333 28.66 22.70 -3.75
N ARG A 334 28.58 22.99 -2.45
CA ARG A 334 29.07 24.25 -1.88
C ARG A 334 30.60 24.43 -2.10
N ARG A 335 31.39 23.35 -1.89
CA ARG A 335 32.86 23.39 -2.17
C ARG A 335 33.16 23.61 -3.65
N PHE A 336 32.40 22.97 -4.54
CA PHE A 336 32.55 23.16 -6.00
C PHE A 336 32.24 24.60 -6.41
N LEU A 337 31.10 25.16 -5.93
CA LEU A 337 30.72 26.54 -6.22
C LEU A 337 31.73 27.57 -5.67
N ASN A 338 32.27 27.35 -4.46
CA ASN A 338 33.29 28.21 -3.89
C ASN A 338 34.61 28.16 -4.69
N ARG A 339 34.98 27.00 -5.28
CA ARG A 339 36.16 26.87 -6.14
C ARG A 339 36.00 27.53 -7.51
N THR A 340 34.74 27.65 -8.01
CA THR A 340 34.43 28.26 -9.29
C THR A 340 34.05 29.74 -9.17
N GLY A 341 34.23 30.37 -7.99
CA GLY A 341 33.87 31.77 -7.74
C GLY A 341 32.37 32.09 -7.73
N ARG A 342 31.48 31.09 -7.83
CA ARG A 342 30.04 31.25 -7.78
C ARG A 342 29.53 31.14 -6.35
N ARG A 343 28.96 32.24 -5.80
CA ARG A 343 28.34 32.22 -4.47
C ARG A 343 27.08 31.34 -4.46
N TYR A 344 27.01 30.44 -3.46
CA TYR A 344 25.79 29.68 -3.17
C TYR A 344 24.76 30.62 -2.52
N GLN A 345 23.64 30.87 -3.18
CA GLN A 345 22.47 31.49 -2.53
C GLN A 345 21.51 30.35 -2.14
N PRO A 346 21.24 30.14 -0.86
CA PRO A 346 20.16 29.22 -0.41
C PRO A 346 18.81 29.80 -0.82
N ILE A 347 18.00 28.98 -1.49
CA ILE A 347 16.57 29.23 -1.75
C ILE A 347 15.77 28.69 -0.58
#